data_ff59486ad811bf09bef708e353da8911
#
_entry.id   ff59486ad811bf09bef708e353da8911
#
_cell.length_a   1.000
_cell.length_b   1.000
_cell.length_c   1.000
_cell.angle_alpha   90.00
_cell.angle_beta   90.00
_cell.angle_gamma   90.00
#
_symmetry.space_group_name_H-M   'P 1'
#
loop_
_entity.id
_entity.type
_entity.pdbx_description
1 polymer ?
#
loop_
_entity_poly.entity_id
_entity_poly.type
_entity_poly.pdbx_seq_one_letter_code
_entity_poly.pdbx_strand_id
1 'polypeptide(L)'
;VTVTAENDDIVDGTQTGSVTHTVTSGDSNYDGFAIPPVGVDIADDDTAGVTISKTDVTVSEAGGTATYTVVLDSEPVDDVTITLTPTTGEATASATVGGSTTLTFTDADWFTPKSVTVEAVDDDIDDDTADDTIDHIAASTGDPNYDVGNVGSVDVAITDNDVAGVTITPTSISVTERESPGTYTVELNSEPTGPVTITLTEVGGTEFDAAPSPLTFTATTWDEPQEVTVTAVDDTVADGNTSGSISHSESSADPNYDDGFVGSVDVTIIDNETPNISLAGSPLAVEGGANGTYTVELTAEPTGTVSVSLTATAGTGEFAILTASPLTFDASNYDDPQTVTVQAVDDDIVDGDQTGTINHVASGGGYDTADPPTVDVTVEDDDDAGVTLAESDGTTKVVENGATDTYTIVL
;
A
#
# COMPACT_ATOMS: atom_id res chain seq x y z
N VAL A 1 -27.81 -86.85 22.96
CA VAL A 1 -28.43 -85.51 22.87
C VAL A 1 -27.32 -84.54 22.65
N THR A 2 -27.45 -83.64 21.61
CA THR A 2 -26.55 -82.54 21.35
C THR A 2 -27.30 -81.26 21.76
N VAL A 3 -26.61 -80.38 22.48
CA VAL A 3 -27.09 -79.02 22.81
C VAL A 3 -26.23 -78.07 22.08
N THR A 4 -26.83 -77.13 21.38
CA THR A 4 -26.12 -76.04 20.68
C THR A 4 -26.66 -74.71 21.20
N ALA A 5 -25.78 -73.72 21.42
CA ALA A 5 -26.18 -72.35 21.67
C ALA A 5 -26.73 -71.73 20.37
N GLU A 6 -27.72 -70.90 20.50
CA GLU A 6 -28.15 -69.97 19.44
C GLU A 6 -27.30 -68.72 19.58
N ASN A 7 -26.65 -68.32 18.49
CA ASN A 7 -25.79 -67.15 18.49
C ASN A 7 -26.65 -65.89 18.24
N ASP A 8 -26.51 -64.92 19.08
CA ASP A 8 -27.02 -63.57 18.80
C ASP A 8 -25.79 -62.56 18.69
N ASP A 9 -26.01 -61.31 18.71
CA ASP A 9 -24.95 -60.24 18.61
C ASP A 9 -25.05 -59.34 19.86
N ILE A 10 -25.71 -59.74 20.93
CA ILE A 10 -25.95 -58.95 22.16
C ILE A 10 -24.92 -59.33 23.24
N VAL A 11 -24.26 -58.36 23.83
CA VAL A 11 -23.35 -58.52 24.95
C VAL A 11 -24.18 -58.69 26.22
N ASP A 12 -24.61 -59.94 26.52
CA ASP A 12 -25.46 -60.29 27.69
C ASP A 12 -24.73 -61.16 28.76
N GLY A 13 -23.47 -61.50 28.49
CA GLY A 13 -22.62 -62.30 29.34
C GLY A 13 -23.05 -63.75 29.38
N THR A 14 -22.43 -64.52 30.28
CA THR A 14 -22.75 -65.98 30.39
C THR A 14 -24.18 -66.23 30.80
N GLN A 15 -24.96 -66.86 29.94
CA GLN A 15 -26.33 -67.24 30.16
C GLN A 15 -26.39 -68.63 30.69
N THR A 16 -27.38 -68.96 31.54
CA THR A 16 -27.58 -70.29 32.10
C THR A 16 -28.95 -70.89 31.76
N GLY A 17 -28.95 -72.04 31.24
CA GLY A 17 -30.15 -72.77 30.89
C GLY A 17 -30.22 -74.17 31.55
N SER A 18 -31.31 -74.92 31.39
CA SER A 18 -31.38 -76.29 31.81
C SER A 18 -32.20 -77.10 30.84
N VAL A 19 -31.72 -78.30 30.55
CA VAL A 19 -32.47 -79.32 29.80
C VAL A 19 -33.14 -80.28 30.77
N THR A 20 -34.46 -80.27 30.80
CA THR A 20 -35.27 -81.17 31.65
C THR A 20 -35.68 -82.40 30.85
N HIS A 21 -35.76 -83.55 31.56
CA HIS A 21 -36.08 -84.79 30.93
C HIS A 21 -37.37 -85.36 31.57
N THR A 22 -38.26 -85.84 30.76
CA THR A 22 -39.44 -86.54 31.19
C THR A 22 -39.38 -88.00 30.68
N VAL A 23 -39.64 -88.93 31.55
CA VAL A 23 -39.75 -90.39 31.21
C VAL A 23 -41.18 -90.78 31.23
N THR A 24 -41.64 -91.36 30.11
CA THR A 24 -42.96 -92.05 30.03
C THR A 24 -42.70 -93.47 29.59
N SER A 25 -43.25 -94.44 30.34
CA SER A 25 -43.10 -95.88 30.07
C SER A 25 -44.34 -96.67 30.43
N GLY A 26 -44.61 -97.81 29.76
CA GLY A 26 -45.58 -98.80 30.19
C GLY A 26 -45.12 -99.67 31.38
N ASP A 27 -43.84 -99.54 31.76
CA ASP A 27 -43.24 -100.16 32.92
C ASP A 27 -43.29 -99.17 34.09
N SER A 28 -44.02 -99.55 35.16
CA SER A 28 -44.23 -98.71 36.34
C SER A 28 -42.94 -98.38 37.13
N ASN A 29 -41.85 -99.09 36.88
CA ASN A 29 -40.56 -98.77 37.47
C ASN A 29 -39.82 -97.61 36.79
N TYR A 30 -40.26 -97.29 35.56
CA TYR A 30 -39.64 -96.22 34.78
C TYR A 30 -40.62 -95.08 34.50
N ASP A 31 -41.95 -95.30 34.63
CA ASP A 31 -42.91 -94.23 34.37
C ASP A 31 -42.85 -93.17 35.47
N GLY A 32 -42.57 -91.92 35.08
CA GLY A 32 -42.39 -90.84 36.01
C GLY A 32 -41.04 -90.85 36.74
N PHE A 33 -40.08 -91.67 36.32
CA PHE A 33 -38.75 -91.66 36.93
C PHE A 33 -38.09 -90.25 36.81
N ALA A 34 -37.67 -89.72 37.98
CA ALA A 34 -37.05 -88.42 38.04
C ALA A 34 -35.62 -88.44 37.50
N ILE A 35 -35.42 -87.78 36.37
CA ILE A 35 -34.07 -87.55 35.85
C ILE A 35 -33.65 -86.10 36.22
N PRO A 36 -32.48 -85.94 36.86
CA PRO A 36 -31.99 -84.63 37.17
C PRO A 36 -31.82 -83.74 35.86
N PRO A 37 -32.15 -82.50 35.93
CA PRO A 37 -31.88 -81.63 34.80
C PRO A 37 -30.37 -81.54 34.54
N VAL A 38 -30.01 -81.28 33.27
CA VAL A 38 -28.62 -80.93 32.87
C VAL A 38 -28.53 -79.40 32.76
N GLY A 39 -27.69 -78.81 33.60
CA GLY A 39 -27.35 -77.38 33.46
C GLY A 39 -26.54 -77.13 32.20
N VAL A 40 -26.83 -76.05 31.55
CA VAL A 40 -26.11 -75.59 30.35
C VAL A 40 -25.66 -74.19 30.64
N ASP A 41 -24.35 -73.94 30.57
CA ASP A 41 -23.78 -72.65 30.59
C ASP A 41 -23.50 -72.26 29.12
N ILE A 42 -24.03 -71.13 28.68
CA ILE A 42 -23.83 -70.55 27.36
C ILE A 42 -22.84 -69.41 27.54
N ALA A 43 -21.66 -69.52 26.96
CA ALA A 43 -20.69 -68.46 26.94
C ALA A 43 -21.06 -67.43 25.83
N ASP A 44 -21.09 -66.20 26.21
CA ASP A 44 -21.23 -65.07 25.31
C ASP A 44 -19.87 -64.79 24.60
N ASP A 45 -19.85 -64.61 23.26
CA ASP A 45 -18.66 -64.32 22.46
C ASP A 45 -18.69 -62.94 21.86
N ASP A 46 -19.70 -62.13 22.21
CA ASP A 46 -19.82 -60.77 21.76
C ASP A 46 -19.06 -59.75 22.67
N THR A 47 -18.67 -58.63 22.10
CA THR A 47 -17.96 -57.62 22.83
C THR A 47 -18.46 -56.22 22.35
N ALA A 48 -18.94 -55.43 23.28
CA ALA A 48 -19.36 -54.06 22.97
C ALA A 48 -18.15 -53.19 22.59
N GLY A 49 -18.34 -52.37 21.58
CA GLY A 49 -17.33 -51.46 21.09
C GLY A 49 -17.88 -50.53 20.02
N VAL A 50 -17.10 -49.55 19.68
CA VAL A 50 -17.38 -48.58 18.60
C VAL A 50 -16.21 -48.58 17.66
N THR A 51 -16.45 -48.96 16.41
CA THR A 51 -15.43 -48.87 15.34
C THR A 51 -15.55 -47.57 14.58
N ILE A 52 -14.47 -46.78 14.61
CA ILE A 52 -14.28 -45.53 13.86
C ILE A 52 -13.34 -45.83 12.69
N SER A 53 -13.77 -45.57 11.45
CA SER A 53 -13.07 -46.02 10.23
C SER A 53 -11.77 -45.30 9.92
N LYS A 54 -11.51 -44.17 10.58
CA LYS A 54 -10.27 -43.40 10.43
C LYS A 54 -9.81 -42.83 11.76
N THR A 55 -8.50 -42.64 11.91
CA THR A 55 -7.88 -42.00 13.07
C THR A 55 -7.51 -40.55 12.78
N ASP A 56 -7.46 -40.17 11.48
CA ASP A 56 -7.09 -38.84 11.02
C ASP A 56 -7.85 -38.49 9.74
N VAL A 57 -8.12 -37.19 9.57
CA VAL A 57 -8.65 -36.59 8.34
C VAL A 57 -7.98 -35.25 8.11
N THR A 58 -8.02 -34.75 6.84
CA THR A 58 -7.52 -33.45 6.48
C THR A 58 -8.64 -32.65 5.82
N VAL A 59 -8.80 -31.39 6.21
CA VAL A 59 -9.73 -30.41 5.65
C VAL A 59 -8.99 -29.10 5.38
N SER A 60 -9.62 -28.15 4.72
CA SER A 60 -9.04 -26.85 4.42
C SER A 60 -10.08 -25.75 4.61
N GLU A 61 -9.68 -24.63 5.13
CA GLU A 61 -10.48 -23.42 5.29
C GLU A 61 -10.95 -22.86 3.95
N ALA A 62 -10.15 -23.02 2.89
CA ALA A 62 -10.58 -22.71 1.52
C ALA A 62 -11.81 -23.53 1.06
N GLY A 63 -12.35 -24.36 1.94
CA GLY A 63 -13.51 -25.23 1.69
C GLY A 63 -13.11 -26.66 1.37
N GLY A 64 -14.11 -27.52 1.36
CA GLY A 64 -13.95 -28.95 1.20
C GLY A 64 -14.34 -29.68 2.49
N THR A 65 -14.65 -30.97 2.36
CA THR A 65 -15.09 -31.81 3.47
C THR A 65 -14.32 -33.12 3.49
N ALA A 66 -14.08 -33.62 4.66
CA ALA A 66 -13.62 -35.00 4.86
C ALA A 66 -14.73 -35.85 5.47
N THR A 67 -14.67 -37.15 5.27
CA THR A 67 -15.65 -38.09 5.86
C THR A 67 -14.99 -39.30 6.44
N TYR A 68 -15.57 -39.80 7.51
CA TYR A 68 -15.31 -41.12 8.09
C TYR A 68 -16.64 -41.77 8.54
N THR A 69 -16.60 -43.01 9.02
CA THR A 69 -17.79 -43.69 9.48
C THR A 69 -17.62 -44.22 10.89
N VAL A 70 -18.73 -44.29 11.60
CA VAL A 70 -18.86 -44.87 12.96
C VAL A 70 -19.88 -45.99 12.91
N VAL A 71 -19.59 -47.09 13.58
CA VAL A 71 -20.49 -48.25 13.67
C VAL A 71 -20.30 -48.93 15.04
N LEU A 72 -21.36 -49.56 15.62
CA LEU A 72 -21.22 -50.37 16.83
C LEU A 72 -20.72 -51.76 16.48
N ASP A 73 -20.03 -52.41 17.42
CA ASP A 73 -19.45 -53.73 17.23
C ASP A 73 -20.39 -54.86 17.71
N SER A 74 -21.45 -54.54 18.47
CA SER A 74 -22.49 -55.47 18.92
C SER A 74 -23.86 -54.81 18.97
N GLU A 75 -24.94 -55.61 18.99
CA GLU A 75 -26.32 -55.13 19.08
C GLU A 75 -26.59 -54.51 20.46
N PRO A 76 -27.03 -53.26 20.54
CA PRO A 76 -27.33 -52.61 21.79
C PRO A 76 -28.73 -53.02 22.29
N VAL A 77 -28.90 -53.16 23.62
CA VAL A 77 -30.21 -53.44 24.23
C VAL A 77 -31.09 -52.19 24.37
N ASP A 78 -30.56 -51.02 24.20
CA ASP A 78 -31.26 -49.71 24.14
C ASP A 78 -30.53 -48.77 23.23
N ASP A 79 -31.17 -47.71 22.76
CA ASP A 79 -30.57 -46.73 21.83
C ASP A 79 -29.25 -46.18 22.35
N VAL A 80 -28.23 -46.15 21.49
CA VAL A 80 -26.90 -45.58 21.75
C VAL A 80 -26.75 -44.27 20.98
N THR A 81 -26.38 -43.22 21.68
CA THR A 81 -26.05 -41.91 21.08
C THR A 81 -24.56 -41.69 21.14
N ILE A 82 -23.94 -41.43 19.98
CA ILE A 82 -22.54 -40.97 19.87
C ILE A 82 -22.58 -39.47 19.62
N THR A 83 -22.10 -38.70 20.57
CA THR A 83 -21.93 -37.22 20.41
C THR A 83 -20.56 -36.93 19.88
N LEU A 84 -20.50 -36.10 18.83
CA LEU A 84 -19.27 -35.61 18.17
C LEU A 84 -18.89 -34.29 18.82
N THR A 85 -17.70 -34.18 19.38
CA THR A 85 -17.25 -32.99 20.12
C THR A 85 -15.89 -32.56 19.64
N PRO A 86 -15.81 -31.50 18.77
CA PRO A 86 -14.54 -30.83 18.47
C PRO A 86 -13.93 -30.23 19.74
N THR A 87 -12.62 -30.30 19.89
CA THR A 87 -11.91 -29.90 21.12
C THR A 87 -11.43 -28.47 21.14
N THR A 88 -11.04 -27.92 19.98
CA THR A 88 -10.57 -26.54 19.82
C THR A 88 -11.66 -25.63 19.25
N GLY A 89 -12.44 -26.13 18.33
CA GLY A 89 -13.48 -25.38 17.64
C GLY A 89 -13.09 -24.95 16.22
N GLU A 90 -11.88 -25.32 15.80
CA GLU A 90 -11.35 -25.06 14.45
C GLU A 90 -11.95 -25.99 13.39
N ALA A 91 -12.63 -27.02 13.80
CA ALA A 91 -13.40 -27.89 12.92
C ALA A 91 -14.84 -28.10 13.41
N THR A 92 -15.74 -28.42 12.49
CA THR A 92 -17.08 -28.89 12.77
C THR A 92 -17.22 -30.35 12.34
N ALA A 93 -17.95 -31.16 13.14
CA ALA A 93 -18.26 -32.54 12.83
C ALA A 93 -19.76 -32.81 12.91
N SER A 94 -20.36 -33.40 11.86
CA SER A 94 -21.79 -33.62 11.80
C SER A 94 -22.17 -34.90 11.05
N ALA A 95 -23.34 -35.46 11.36
CA ALA A 95 -23.91 -36.59 10.63
C ALA A 95 -24.26 -36.28 9.17
N THR A 96 -24.37 -34.98 8.84
CA THR A 96 -24.54 -34.42 7.47
C THR A 96 -23.97 -33.03 7.47
N VAL A 97 -23.51 -32.52 6.33
CA VAL A 97 -23.00 -31.16 6.18
C VAL A 97 -23.91 -30.13 6.87
N GLY A 98 -23.40 -29.41 7.87
CA GLY A 98 -24.15 -28.44 8.69
C GLY A 98 -25.30 -29.06 9.52
N GLY A 99 -25.22 -30.35 9.84
CA GLY A 99 -26.28 -31.15 10.46
C GLY A 99 -26.09 -31.42 11.95
N SER A 100 -26.67 -32.59 12.39
CA SER A 100 -26.64 -33.02 13.79
C SER A 100 -25.23 -33.41 14.22
N THR A 101 -24.81 -32.95 15.38
CA THR A 101 -23.57 -33.38 16.08
C THR A 101 -23.72 -34.75 16.81
N THR A 102 -24.79 -35.50 16.57
CA THR A 102 -25.05 -36.78 17.19
C THR A 102 -25.42 -37.84 16.17
N LEU A 103 -24.93 -39.07 16.39
CA LEU A 103 -25.32 -40.28 15.70
C LEU A 103 -26.12 -41.12 16.69
N THR A 104 -27.30 -41.62 16.31
CA THR A 104 -28.08 -42.54 17.15
C THR A 104 -28.14 -43.91 16.51
N PHE A 105 -27.79 -44.98 17.24
CA PHE A 105 -27.85 -46.36 16.80
C PHE A 105 -28.93 -47.08 17.61
N THR A 106 -29.70 -47.93 16.92
CA THR A 106 -30.76 -48.74 17.48
C THR A 106 -30.48 -50.23 17.26
N ASP A 107 -31.25 -51.13 17.87
CA ASP A 107 -31.23 -52.56 17.60
C ASP A 107 -31.41 -52.93 16.13
N ALA A 108 -32.07 -52.06 15.34
CA ALA A 108 -32.35 -52.31 13.94
C ALA A 108 -31.23 -51.83 12.99
N ASP A 109 -30.32 -50.92 13.42
CA ASP A 109 -29.36 -50.28 12.50
C ASP A 109 -27.94 -50.17 13.07
N TRP A 110 -27.62 -50.78 14.23
CA TRP A 110 -26.32 -50.73 14.90
C TRP A 110 -25.14 -51.14 14.00
N PHE A 111 -25.36 -52.15 13.12
CA PHE A 111 -24.37 -52.70 12.20
C PHE A 111 -24.20 -51.85 10.92
N THR A 112 -24.99 -50.81 10.77
CA THR A 112 -24.93 -49.94 9.59
C THR A 112 -24.00 -48.75 9.86
N PRO A 113 -22.85 -48.65 9.16
CA PRO A 113 -21.93 -47.52 9.34
C PRO A 113 -22.61 -46.19 9.05
N LYS A 114 -22.57 -45.26 10.02
CA LYS A 114 -23.09 -43.88 9.87
C LYS A 114 -21.95 -42.95 9.55
N SER A 115 -22.14 -42.10 8.52
CA SER A 115 -21.12 -41.16 8.02
C SER A 115 -21.05 -39.91 8.91
N VAL A 116 -19.84 -39.50 9.23
CA VAL A 116 -19.51 -38.20 9.82
C VAL A 116 -18.85 -37.36 8.75
N THR A 117 -19.28 -36.12 8.60
CA THR A 117 -18.68 -35.11 7.74
C THR A 117 -17.96 -34.09 8.61
N VAL A 118 -16.73 -33.80 8.27
CA VAL A 118 -15.86 -32.80 8.92
C VAL A 118 -15.61 -31.66 7.95
N GLU A 119 -15.73 -30.44 8.46
CA GLU A 119 -15.43 -29.18 7.75
C GLU A 119 -14.53 -28.33 8.63
N ALA A 120 -13.55 -27.62 8.05
CA ALA A 120 -12.82 -26.56 8.75
C ALA A 120 -13.76 -25.37 9.05
N VAL A 121 -13.46 -24.64 10.08
CA VAL A 121 -14.02 -23.30 10.30
C VAL A 121 -13.09 -22.33 9.59
N ASP A 122 -13.61 -21.59 8.62
CA ASP A 122 -12.88 -20.57 7.85
C ASP A 122 -12.85 -19.30 8.70
N ASP A 123 -11.66 -18.79 8.99
CA ASP A 123 -11.48 -17.46 9.61
C ASP A 123 -10.52 -16.62 8.75
N ASP A 124 -9.95 -15.56 9.23
CA ASP A 124 -9.06 -14.66 8.47
C ASP A 124 -7.67 -14.57 9.15
N ILE A 125 -7.32 -15.51 10.06
CA ILE A 125 -6.06 -15.52 10.81
C ILE A 125 -5.05 -16.45 10.12
N ASP A 126 -3.85 -15.96 9.83
CA ASP A 126 -2.73 -16.83 9.43
C ASP A 126 -2.19 -17.56 10.65
N ASP A 127 -2.64 -18.80 10.87
CA ASP A 127 -2.24 -19.63 12.02
C ASP A 127 -1.48 -20.91 11.63
N ASP A 128 -1.11 -21.05 10.34
CA ASP A 128 -0.28 -22.11 9.74
C ASP A 128 -0.85 -23.54 9.88
N THR A 129 -1.33 -23.94 11.06
CA THR A 129 -1.87 -25.28 11.34
C THR A 129 -2.80 -25.24 12.56
N ALA A 130 -4.06 -24.94 12.34
CA ALA A 130 -5.11 -25.11 13.34
C ALA A 130 -5.57 -26.57 13.37
N ASP A 131 -4.89 -27.43 14.12
CA ASP A 131 -5.32 -28.83 14.27
C ASP A 131 -6.45 -28.95 15.32
N ASP A 132 -7.47 -29.74 15.03
CA ASP A 132 -8.54 -30.07 15.96
C ASP A 132 -8.58 -31.58 16.20
N THR A 133 -9.31 -31.99 17.20
CA THR A 133 -9.59 -33.40 17.49
C THR A 133 -11.07 -33.57 17.78
N ILE A 134 -11.73 -34.52 17.09
CA ILE A 134 -13.13 -34.84 17.32
C ILE A 134 -13.24 -36.01 18.24
N ASP A 135 -13.67 -35.75 19.47
CA ASP A 135 -13.99 -36.79 20.44
C ASP A 135 -15.38 -37.41 20.18
N HIS A 136 -15.50 -38.73 20.39
CA HIS A 136 -16.73 -39.49 20.26
C HIS A 136 -17.20 -39.94 21.64
N ILE A 137 -18.30 -39.36 22.09
CA ILE A 137 -18.85 -39.66 23.43
C ILE A 137 -20.06 -40.59 23.29
N ALA A 138 -19.91 -41.83 23.68
CA ALA A 138 -20.99 -42.81 23.70
C ALA A 138 -21.80 -42.72 24.98
N ALA A 139 -23.12 -42.71 24.86
CA ALA A 139 -24.07 -42.73 25.97
C ALA A 139 -25.32 -43.56 25.62
N SER A 140 -25.78 -44.34 26.57
CA SER A 140 -27.08 -45.07 26.53
C SER A 140 -27.72 -45.06 27.90
N THR A 141 -29.06 -44.94 27.96
CA THR A 141 -29.78 -44.93 29.23
C THR A 141 -30.15 -46.34 29.73
N GLY A 142 -30.23 -47.30 28.82
CA GLY A 142 -30.63 -48.67 29.13
C GLY A 142 -29.58 -49.73 28.80
N ASP A 143 -28.47 -49.35 28.15
CA ASP A 143 -27.36 -50.24 27.85
C ASP A 143 -26.06 -49.78 28.52
N PRO A 144 -25.67 -50.38 29.68
CA PRO A 144 -24.45 -49.98 30.38
C PRO A 144 -23.16 -50.33 29.62
N ASN A 145 -23.21 -51.23 28.63
CA ASN A 145 -22.04 -51.57 27.81
C ASN A 145 -21.65 -50.43 26.85
N TYR A 146 -22.60 -49.53 26.57
CA TYR A 146 -22.42 -48.38 25.71
C TYR A 146 -22.53 -47.02 26.43
N ASP A 147 -22.70 -47.01 27.76
CA ASP A 147 -22.64 -45.79 28.59
C ASP A 147 -21.21 -45.57 29.14
N VAL A 148 -20.23 -45.47 28.28
CA VAL A 148 -18.80 -45.53 28.60
C VAL A 148 -18.03 -44.24 28.40
N GLY A 149 -18.67 -43.18 27.89
CA GLY A 149 -18.02 -41.89 27.61
C GLY A 149 -17.21 -41.88 26.32
N ASN A 150 -15.98 -41.39 26.35
CA ASN A 150 -15.14 -41.28 25.13
C ASN A 150 -14.74 -42.70 24.63
N VAL A 151 -15.10 -43.01 23.39
CA VAL A 151 -14.84 -44.28 22.72
C VAL A 151 -13.76 -44.18 21.64
N GLY A 152 -13.18 -43.01 21.44
CA GLY A 152 -12.10 -42.73 20.48
C GLY A 152 -12.18 -41.34 19.90
N SER A 153 -11.13 -40.90 19.25
CA SER A 153 -11.03 -39.61 18.62
C SER A 153 -10.51 -39.72 17.18
N VAL A 154 -10.79 -38.68 16.40
CA VAL A 154 -10.26 -38.48 15.06
C VAL A 154 -9.51 -37.16 15.05
N ASP A 155 -8.22 -37.19 14.69
CA ASP A 155 -7.39 -36.01 14.52
C ASP A 155 -7.75 -35.33 13.20
N VAL A 156 -7.90 -34.02 13.23
CA VAL A 156 -8.24 -33.18 12.06
C VAL A 156 -7.08 -32.25 11.78
N ALA A 157 -6.36 -32.50 10.69
CA ALA A 157 -5.37 -31.56 10.18
C ALA A 157 -6.08 -30.53 9.30
N ILE A 158 -5.97 -29.26 9.63
CA ILE A 158 -6.57 -28.14 8.92
C ILE A 158 -5.49 -27.41 8.11
N THR A 159 -5.80 -27.15 6.86
CA THR A 159 -4.92 -26.33 6.01
C THR A 159 -5.50 -24.92 5.96
N ASP A 160 -4.75 -23.99 6.52
CA ASP A 160 -5.00 -22.55 6.50
C ASP A 160 -4.91 -21.99 5.07
N ASN A 161 -5.72 -21.03 4.76
CA ASN A 161 -5.75 -20.32 3.47
C ASN A 161 -5.35 -18.86 3.56
N ASP A 162 -5.11 -18.34 4.73
CA ASP A 162 -4.73 -16.97 4.98
C ASP A 162 -3.20 -16.79 4.99
N VAL A 163 -2.75 -15.60 4.67
CA VAL A 163 -1.33 -15.28 4.66
C VAL A 163 -1.13 -13.87 5.18
N ALA A 164 -0.45 -13.77 6.30
CA ALA A 164 -0.10 -12.49 6.89
C ALA A 164 0.76 -11.65 5.95
N GLY A 165 0.56 -10.36 6.00
CA GLY A 165 1.33 -9.41 5.21
C GLY A 165 0.71 -8.02 5.25
N VAL A 166 1.40 -7.07 4.62
CA VAL A 166 0.97 -5.67 4.54
C VAL A 166 0.89 -5.26 3.07
N THR A 167 -0.27 -4.78 2.66
CA THR A 167 -0.50 -4.23 1.32
C THR A 167 -0.40 -2.70 1.36
N ILE A 168 0.46 -2.15 0.49
CA ILE A 168 0.68 -0.70 0.34
C ILE A 168 0.31 -0.32 -1.09
N THR A 169 -0.64 0.61 -1.27
CA THR A 169 -1.14 0.97 -2.60
C THR A 169 -1.45 2.47 -2.75
N PRO A 170 -0.89 3.15 -3.74
CA PRO A 170 0.18 2.73 -4.66
C PRO A 170 1.56 2.73 -4.01
N THR A 171 2.54 2.05 -4.63
CA THR A 171 3.95 2.03 -4.18
C THR A 171 4.80 3.17 -4.74
N SER A 172 4.20 4.09 -5.49
CA SER A 172 4.84 5.32 -5.96
C SER A 172 3.83 6.43 -6.10
N ILE A 173 4.21 7.64 -5.69
CA ILE A 173 3.39 8.86 -5.79
C ILE A 173 4.23 10.03 -6.27
N SER A 174 3.56 11.04 -6.85
CA SER A 174 4.16 12.32 -7.18
C SER A 174 3.37 13.42 -6.49
N VAL A 175 4.07 14.33 -5.85
CA VAL A 175 3.52 15.51 -5.20
C VAL A 175 4.19 16.75 -5.75
N THR A 176 3.46 17.86 -5.87
CA THR A 176 3.97 19.14 -6.35
C THR A 176 3.96 20.12 -5.20
N GLU A 177 4.96 20.92 -5.10
CA GLU A 177 5.03 22.03 -4.15
C GLU A 177 3.85 22.98 -4.34
N ARG A 178 3.31 23.54 -3.24
CA ARG A 178 2.09 24.40 -3.22
C ARG A 178 0.81 23.75 -3.75
N GLU A 179 0.83 22.51 -4.18
CA GLU A 179 -0.37 21.82 -4.67
C GLU A 179 -1.00 20.90 -3.59
N SER A 180 -2.05 20.20 -3.99
CA SER A 180 -2.72 19.25 -3.10
C SER A 180 -1.82 18.07 -2.77
N PRO A 181 -1.84 17.58 -1.53
CA PRO A 181 -1.10 16.37 -1.14
C PRO A 181 -1.46 15.16 -1.98
N GLY A 182 -0.52 14.22 -2.09
CA GLY A 182 -0.75 12.87 -2.59
C GLY A 182 -1.14 11.93 -1.45
N THR A 183 -1.79 10.81 -1.75
CA THR A 183 -2.16 9.82 -0.75
C THR A 183 -1.87 8.39 -1.22
N TYR A 184 -1.65 7.49 -0.27
CA TYR A 184 -1.61 6.06 -0.46
C TYR A 184 -2.26 5.36 0.73
N THR A 185 -2.59 4.10 0.62
CA THR A 185 -3.22 3.31 1.68
C THR A 185 -2.31 2.17 2.12
N VAL A 186 -2.45 1.81 3.39
CA VAL A 186 -1.84 0.65 4.03
C VAL A 186 -2.94 -0.18 4.66
N GLU A 187 -2.92 -1.50 4.45
CA GLU A 187 -3.86 -2.48 5.04
C GLU A 187 -3.12 -3.78 5.34
N LEU A 188 -3.65 -4.59 6.26
CA LEU A 188 -3.14 -5.93 6.51
C LEU A 188 -3.83 -6.93 5.58
N ASN A 189 -3.20 -8.09 5.36
CA ASN A 189 -3.75 -9.13 4.50
C ASN A 189 -4.52 -10.22 5.26
N SER A 190 -4.32 -10.33 6.60
CA SER A 190 -5.03 -11.25 7.47
C SER A 190 -5.30 -10.62 8.84
N GLU A 191 -6.23 -11.18 9.61
CA GLU A 191 -6.55 -10.72 10.95
C GLU A 191 -5.39 -11.00 11.92
N PRO A 192 -4.85 -9.98 12.60
CA PRO A 192 -3.77 -10.18 13.54
C PRO A 192 -4.27 -10.66 14.92
N THR A 193 -3.56 -11.58 15.55
CA THR A 193 -3.82 -12.04 16.92
C THR A 193 -3.46 -11.00 18.00
N GLY A 194 -2.78 -9.93 17.61
CA GLY A 194 -2.39 -8.80 18.47
C GLY A 194 -2.29 -7.50 17.67
N PRO A 195 -2.30 -6.31 18.34
CA PRO A 195 -2.21 -5.04 17.63
C PRO A 195 -0.90 -4.93 16.82
N VAL A 196 -1.02 -4.55 15.53
CA VAL A 196 0.09 -4.29 14.63
C VAL A 196 0.32 -2.80 14.51
N THR A 197 1.57 -2.38 14.67
CA THR A 197 2.00 -0.98 14.52
C THR A 197 2.91 -0.84 13.31
N ILE A 198 2.51 -0.03 12.32
CA ILE A 198 3.32 0.30 11.16
C ILE A 198 3.93 1.69 11.36
N THR A 199 5.25 1.76 11.44
CA THR A 199 5.99 3.01 11.58
C THR A 199 6.54 3.45 10.24
N LEU A 200 6.29 4.70 9.87
CA LEU A 200 6.78 5.33 8.65
C LEU A 200 8.12 6.02 8.94
N THR A 201 9.06 5.88 8.02
CA THR A 201 10.36 6.57 8.06
C THR A 201 10.65 7.17 6.69
N GLU A 202 10.75 8.49 6.64
CA GLU A 202 11.11 9.24 5.44
C GLU A 202 12.61 9.08 5.14
N VAL A 203 12.94 8.80 3.90
CA VAL A 203 14.30 8.58 3.41
C VAL A 203 14.54 9.46 2.18
N GLY A 204 15.58 10.25 2.19
CA GLY A 204 15.98 11.06 1.02
C GLY A 204 15.85 12.57 1.20
N GLY A 205 15.59 13.06 2.42
CA GLY A 205 15.64 14.50 2.68
C GLY A 205 14.42 15.04 3.45
N THR A 206 14.30 16.36 3.46
CA THR A 206 13.26 17.14 4.16
C THR A 206 12.25 17.74 3.20
N GLU A 207 12.20 17.27 1.96
CA GLU A 207 11.41 17.83 0.87
C GLU A 207 9.94 17.39 0.89
N PHE A 208 9.56 16.49 1.79
CA PHE A 208 8.17 16.08 2.00
C PHE A 208 7.95 15.61 3.43
N ASP A 209 6.67 15.65 3.87
CA ASP A 209 6.18 15.10 5.12
C ASP A 209 5.12 14.02 4.85
N ALA A 210 5.13 12.93 5.61
CA ALA A 210 4.15 11.84 5.53
C ALA A 210 3.43 11.63 6.86
N ALA A 211 2.10 11.66 6.85
CA ALA A 211 1.27 11.52 8.05
C ALA A 211 -0.05 10.80 7.75
N PRO A 212 -0.63 10.08 8.73
CA PRO A 212 -0.16 9.88 10.10
C PRO A 212 0.95 8.82 10.22
N SER A 213 1.75 8.89 11.27
CA SER A 213 2.69 7.87 11.69
C SER A 213 2.75 7.83 13.23
N PRO A 214 2.70 6.66 13.89
CA PRO A 214 2.47 5.33 13.28
C PRO A 214 1.02 5.08 12.92
N LEU A 215 0.77 4.06 12.08
CA LEU A 215 -0.54 3.44 11.86
C LEU A 215 -0.72 2.29 12.85
N THR A 216 -1.96 2.01 13.26
CA THR A 216 -2.24 0.88 14.17
C THR A 216 -3.45 0.11 13.67
N PHE A 217 -3.28 -1.21 13.52
CA PHE A 217 -4.30 -2.17 13.13
C PHE A 217 -4.60 -3.11 14.28
N THR A 218 -5.83 -3.57 14.37
CA THR A 218 -6.33 -4.51 15.39
C THR A 218 -7.18 -5.57 14.72
N ALA A 219 -7.53 -6.63 15.43
CA ALA A 219 -8.46 -7.67 14.98
C ALA A 219 -9.82 -7.15 14.44
N THR A 220 -10.18 -5.91 14.71
CA THR A 220 -11.45 -5.31 14.25
C THR A 220 -11.27 -4.22 13.18
N THR A 221 -10.04 -3.91 12.79
CA THR A 221 -9.74 -2.82 11.84
C THR A 221 -8.62 -3.19 10.85
N TRP A 222 -8.23 -4.45 10.79
CA TRP A 222 -7.13 -4.92 9.96
C TRP A 222 -7.43 -4.80 8.46
N ASP A 223 -8.68 -5.04 8.07
CA ASP A 223 -9.22 -4.97 6.72
C ASP A 223 -9.70 -3.56 6.32
N GLU A 224 -9.53 -2.57 7.18
CA GLU A 224 -9.84 -1.16 6.90
C GLU A 224 -8.57 -0.43 6.42
N PRO A 225 -8.44 -0.08 5.12
CA PRO A 225 -7.27 0.64 4.61
C PRO A 225 -7.08 1.98 5.33
N GLN A 226 -5.89 2.21 5.90
CA GLN A 226 -5.54 3.49 6.50
C GLN A 226 -4.80 4.37 5.49
N GLU A 227 -5.29 5.59 5.31
CA GLU A 227 -4.72 6.55 4.38
C GLU A 227 -3.53 7.30 4.99
N VAL A 228 -2.45 7.37 4.23
CA VAL A 228 -1.30 8.24 4.52
C VAL A 228 -1.27 9.36 3.50
N THR A 229 -1.19 10.59 4.02
CA THR A 229 -1.07 11.81 3.23
C THR A 229 0.40 12.19 3.13
N VAL A 230 0.87 12.49 1.91
CA VAL A 230 2.22 12.98 1.64
C VAL A 230 2.12 14.39 1.06
N THR A 231 2.81 15.32 1.70
CA THR A 231 2.81 16.74 1.33
C THR A 231 4.22 17.18 0.98
N ALA A 232 4.42 17.75 -0.20
CA ALA A 232 5.69 18.39 -0.56
C ALA A 232 5.93 19.61 0.34
N VAL A 233 7.18 19.79 0.74
CA VAL A 233 7.63 21.02 1.42
C VAL A 233 7.90 22.06 0.34
N ASP A 234 7.21 23.19 0.42
CA ASP A 234 7.35 24.29 -0.51
C ASP A 234 8.53 25.19 -0.12
N ASP A 235 9.39 25.50 -1.05
CA ASP A 235 10.47 26.48 -0.88
C ASP A 235 10.50 27.51 -2.02
N THR A 236 11.59 28.13 -2.31
CA THR A 236 11.76 29.14 -3.37
C THR A 236 12.92 28.82 -4.30
N VAL A 237 13.55 27.66 -4.11
CA VAL A 237 14.77 27.26 -4.82
C VAL A 237 14.41 26.51 -6.09
N ALA A 238 14.83 26.99 -7.22
CA ALA A 238 14.71 26.29 -8.49
C ALA A 238 15.77 25.18 -8.57
N ASP A 239 15.58 24.08 -7.82
CA ASP A 239 16.54 22.97 -7.78
C ASP A 239 16.15 21.79 -8.68
N GLY A 240 14.94 21.84 -9.24
CA GLY A 240 14.35 20.82 -10.09
C GLY A 240 13.76 19.67 -9.29
N ASN A 241 13.05 18.76 -9.99
CA ASN A 241 12.37 17.65 -9.34
C ASN A 241 13.33 16.80 -8.51
N THR A 242 12.94 16.53 -7.27
CA THR A 242 13.68 15.68 -6.34
C THR A 242 12.93 14.37 -6.06
N SER A 243 13.55 13.45 -5.35
CA SER A 243 12.92 12.16 -5.00
C SER A 243 13.38 11.66 -3.65
N GLY A 244 12.44 11.00 -2.98
CA GLY A 244 12.68 10.28 -1.72
C GLY A 244 11.88 9.00 -1.66
N SER A 245 11.83 8.38 -0.50
CA SER A 245 10.96 7.24 -0.25
C SER A 245 10.47 7.22 1.19
N ILE A 246 9.33 6.57 1.42
CA ILE A 246 8.79 6.31 2.74
C ILE A 246 8.94 4.82 3.00
N SER A 247 9.79 4.47 3.96
CA SER A 247 9.99 3.09 4.40
C SER A 247 9.00 2.75 5.51
N HIS A 248 8.43 1.56 5.46
CA HIS A 248 7.47 1.06 6.44
C HIS A 248 8.10 -0.08 7.23
N SER A 249 7.91 -0.08 8.53
CA SER A 249 8.32 -1.16 9.42
C SER A 249 7.19 -1.52 10.36
N GLU A 250 6.95 -2.82 10.52
CA GLU A 250 5.94 -3.34 11.44
C GLU A 250 6.55 -3.79 12.77
N SER A 251 5.70 -3.81 13.79
CA SER A 251 5.98 -4.37 15.11
C SER A 251 4.68 -4.83 15.75
N SER A 252 4.65 -6.06 16.24
CA SER A 252 3.50 -6.66 16.89
C SER A 252 3.93 -7.67 17.97
N ALA A 253 2.97 -8.09 18.81
CA ALA A 253 3.09 -9.28 19.63
C ALA A 253 2.71 -10.55 18.85
N ASP A 254 2.06 -10.40 17.71
CA ASP A 254 1.78 -11.45 16.75
C ASP A 254 3.06 -11.74 15.94
N PRO A 255 3.59 -12.99 16.00
CA PRO A 255 4.84 -13.32 15.32
C PRO A 255 4.76 -13.22 13.79
N ASN A 256 3.56 -13.31 13.19
CA ASN A 256 3.36 -13.21 11.75
C ASN A 256 3.44 -11.74 11.26
N TYR A 257 3.41 -10.78 12.20
CA TYR A 257 3.48 -9.34 11.96
C TYR A 257 4.65 -8.65 12.71
N ASP A 258 5.74 -9.35 13.02
CA ASP A 258 6.92 -8.79 13.71
C ASP A 258 8.22 -8.97 12.87
N ASP A 259 8.11 -8.97 11.54
CA ASP A 259 9.23 -9.15 10.61
C ASP A 259 10.06 -7.87 10.36
N GLY A 260 9.54 -6.72 10.76
CA GLY A 260 10.20 -5.41 10.68
C GLY A 260 9.94 -4.65 9.39
N PHE A 261 10.68 -4.88 8.29
CA PHE A 261 10.48 -4.13 7.05
C PHE A 261 9.40 -4.75 6.15
N VAL A 262 8.38 -3.96 5.79
CA VAL A 262 7.24 -4.41 4.98
C VAL A 262 7.16 -3.78 3.58
N GLY A 263 7.95 -2.75 3.31
CA GLY A 263 7.96 -2.13 1.98
C GLY A 263 8.24 -0.63 2.00
N SER A 264 8.24 -0.03 0.81
CA SER A 264 8.42 1.41 0.66
C SER A 264 7.52 1.99 -0.42
N VAL A 265 7.23 3.30 -0.28
CA VAL A 265 6.58 4.12 -1.31
C VAL A 265 7.63 5.10 -1.86
N ASP A 266 7.83 5.08 -3.16
CA ASP A 266 8.68 6.06 -3.84
C ASP A 266 7.93 7.39 -3.98
N VAL A 267 8.57 8.49 -3.61
CA VAL A 267 8.01 9.84 -3.68
C VAL A 267 8.81 10.65 -4.68
N THR A 268 8.13 11.22 -5.68
CA THR A 268 8.68 12.23 -6.57
C THR A 268 8.12 13.58 -6.17
N ILE A 269 8.97 14.53 -5.87
CA ILE A 269 8.62 15.92 -5.57
C ILE A 269 8.85 16.72 -6.85
N ILE A 270 7.81 17.42 -7.29
CA ILE A 270 7.85 18.26 -8.47
C ILE A 270 8.05 19.70 -8.01
N ASP A 271 9.20 20.26 -8.38
CA ASP A 271 9.55 21.66 -8.19
C ASP A 271 8.57 22.56 -8.98
N ASN A 272 8.02 23.57 -8.33
CA ASN A 272 7.10 24.52 -8.92
C ASN A 272 7.82 25.80 -9.39
N GLU A 273 9.09 25.97 -9.04
CA GLU A 273 9.92 27.09 -9.44
C GLU A 273 10.45 26.89 -10.86
N THR A 274 10.30 27.96 -11.67
CA THR A 274 10.86 27.95 -13.01
C THR A 274 11.98 29.00 -13.10
N PRO A 275 13.23 28.55 -13.23
CA PRO A 275 14.36 29.48 -13.33
C PRO A 275 14.23 30.35 -14.57
N ASN A 276 14.06 31.68 -14.38
CA ASN A 276 14.05 32.66 -15.46
C ASN A 276 14.51 34.03 -14.94
N ILE A 277 14.62 34.99 -15.85
CA ILE A 277 14.98 36.38 -15.56
C ILE A 277 13.76 37.27 -15.77
N SER A 278 13.48 38.09 -14.77
CA SER A 278 12.51 39.19 -14.85
C SER A 278 13.21 40.48 -15.24
N LEU A 279 12.65 41.19 -16.22
CA LEU A 279 13.14 42.45 -16.71
C LEU A 279 12.08 43.54 -16.51
N ALA A 280 12.47 44.69 -15.96
CA ALA A 280 11.55 45.82 -15.78
C ALA A 280 12.16 47.12 -16.28
N GLY A 281 11.38 47.86 -17.07
CA GLY A 281 11.76 49.11 -17.67
C GLY A 281 11.94 49.04 -19.19
N SER A 282 11.87 50.19 -19.84
CA SER A 282 12.11 50.39 -21.28
C SER A 282 13.17 51.48 -21.40
N PRO A 283 14.44 51.14 -21.58
CA PRO A 283 15.52 52.14 -21.59
C PRO A 283 15.41 53.06 -22.79
N LEU A 284 15.30 54.35 -22.50
CA LEU A 284 15.40 55.46 -23.46
C LEU A 284 16.71 56.16 -23.16
N ALA A 285 17.64 56.15 -24.09
CA ALA A 285 18.89 56.89 -24.06
C ALA A 285 18.82 58.07 -25.09
N VAL A 286 19.31 59.20 -24.71
CA VAL A 286 19.30 60.39 -25.54
C VAL A 286 20.74 60.72 -25.95
N GLU A 287 21.02 60.99 -27.23
CA GLU A 287 22.32 61.35 -27.67
C GLU A 287 22.74 62.66 -27.00
N GLY A 288 24.02 62.81 -26.61
CA GLY A 288 24.49 63.94 -25.80
C GLY A 288 23.79 64.14 -24.45
N GLY A 289 22.81 63.27 -24.07
CA GLY A 289 21.87 63.49 -22.98
C GLY A 289 21.83 62.45 -21.92
N ALA A 290 20.60 62.05 -21.48
CA ALA A 290 20.36 61.16 -20.39
C ALA A 290 20.54 59.65 -20.76
N ASN A 291 21.13 58.89 -19.88
CA ASN A 291 21.23 57.42 -20.02
C ASN A 291 19.87 56.74 -19.79
N GLY A 292 19.60 55.70 -20.57
CA GLY A 292 18.49 54.79 -20.35
C GLY A 292 18.82 53.77 -19.26
N THR A 293 17.81 53.28 -18.53
CA THR A 293 18.00 52.24 -17.52
C THR A 293 16.86 51.22 -17.53
N TYR A 294 17.17 49.98 -17.15
CA TYR A 294 16.23 48.92 -16.84
C TYR A 294 16.78 48.07 -15.71
N THR A 295 15.99 47.20 -15.14
CA THR A 295 16.42 46.29 -14.06
C THR A 295 16.32 44.83 -14.47
N VAL A 296 17.18 44.04 -13.88
CA VAL A 296 17.29 42.57 -14.04
C VAL A 296 17.23 41.94 -12.66
N GLU A 297 16.35 40.93 -12.46
CA GLU A 297 16.26 40.11 -11.27
C GLU A 297 15.99 38.68 -11.68
N LEU A 298 16.22 37.69 -10.80
CA LEU A 298 15.85 36.30 -11.03
C LEU A 298 14.44 36.04 -10.54
N THR A 299 13.75 35.01 -11.12
CA THR A 299 12.38 34.67 -10.76
C THR A 299 12.28 33.65 -9.61
N ALA A 300 13.38 32.96 -9.30
CA ALA A 300 13.48 31.97 -8.24
C ALA A 300 14.88 31.98 -7.61
N GLU A 301 15.00 31.46 -6.40
CA GLU A 301 16.29 31.35 -5.71
C GLU A 301 17.19 30.34 -6.44
N PRO A 302 18.42 30.70 -6.78
CA PRO A 302 19.32 29.78 -7.46
C PRO A 302 20.04 28.86 -6.52
N THR A 303 20.36 27.63 -6.97
CA THR A 303 21.15 26.64 -6.21
C THR A 303 22.64 27.03 -6.05
N GLY A 304 23.05 28.14 -6.65
CA GLY A 304 24.42 28.66 -6.59
C GLY A 304 24.54 29.96 -7.34
N THR A 305 25.76 30.45 -7.61
CA THR A 305 25.97 31.69 -8.34
C THR A 305 25.50 31.61 -9.78
N VAL A 306 24.66 32.56 -10.19
CA VAL A 306 24.17 32.76 -11.56
C VAL A 306 24.93 33.95 -12.17
N SER A 307 25.40 33.78 -13.38
CA SER A 307 26.02 34.85 -14.20
C SER A 307 25.11 35.20 -15.36
N VAL A 308 24.66 36.46 -15.43
CA VAL A 308 23.83 36.98 -16.54
C VAL A 308 24.68 37.87 -17.45
N SER A 309 25.00 37.37 -18.63
CA SER A 309 25.74 38.10 -19.65
C SER A 309 24.82 38.97 -20.48
N LEU A 310 25.23 40.22 -20.71
CA LEU A 310 24.52 41.23 -21.48
C LEU A 310 25.23 41.43 -22.84
N THR A 311 24.48 41.36 -23.94
CA THR A 311 25.05 41.51 -25.29
C THR A 311 24.09 42.28 -26.18
N ALA A 312 24.55 43.37 -26.75
CA ALA A 312 23.84 44.10 -27.81
C ALA A 312 23.79 43.27 -29.08
N THR A 313 22.61 43.02 -29.63
CA THR A 313 22.39 42.17 -30.83
C THR A 313 21.86 42.94 -32.03
N ALA A 314 21.27 44.14 -31.80
CA ALA A 314 20.88 45.08 -32.86
C ALA A 314 21.21 46.50 -32.39
N GLY A 315 21.34 47.46 -33.29
CA GLY A 315 21.74 48.85 -32.99
C GLY A 315 23.15 48.95 -32.37
N THR A 316 24.07 48.09 -32.77
CA THR A 316 25.41 47.93 -32.14
C THR A 316 26.35 49.11 -32.39
N GLY A 317 25.91 50.19 -32.99
CA GLY A 317 26.65 51.40 -33.15
C GLY A 317 26.01 52.57 -32.44
N GLU A 318 24.77 52.46 -32.06
CA GLU A 318 23.90 53.51 -31.56
C GLU A 318 23.91 53.65 -30.03
N PHE A 319 24.30 52.63 -29.33
CA PHE A 319 24.38 52.67 -27.86
C PHE A 319 25.48 51.78 -27.30
N ALA A 320 25.87 52.06 -26.07
CA ALA A 320 26.82 51.27 -25.28
C ALA A 320 26.20 50.85 -23.96
N ILE A 321 26.45 49.59 -23.53
CA ILE A 321 26.07 49.08 -22.19
C ILE A 321 27.17 49.54 -21.23
N LEU A 322 26.84 50.39 -20.24
CA LEU A 322 27.79 50.91 -19.25
C LEU A 322 27.94 49.98 -18.04
N THR A 323 26.91 49.20 -17.74
CA THR A 323 26.96 48.26 -16.63
C THR A 323 27.93 47.11 -16.93
N ALA A 324 28.73 46.72 -15.94
CA ALA A 324 29.65 45.62 -16.07
C ALA A 324 28.89 44.31 -16.33
N SER A 325 29.33 43.56 -17.35
CA SER A 325 28.78 42.22 -17.66
C SER A 325 29.86 41.15 -17.39
N PRO A 326 29.50 39.98 -16.77
CA PRO A 326 28.15 39.60 -16.38
C PRO A 326 27.67 40.26 -15.09
N LEU A 327 26.34 40.35 -14.91
CA LEU A 327 25.71 40.54 -13.61
C LEU A 327 25.81 39.22 -12.84
N THR A 328 25.89 39.30 -11.50
CA THR A 328 25.97 38.10 -10.65
C THR A 328 24.88 38.11 -9.61
N PHE A 329 24.21 36.95 -9.48
CA PHE A 329 23.18 36.70 -8.49
C PHE A 329 23.50 35.42 -7.68
N ASP A 330 23.04 35.38 -6.46
CA ASP A 330 23.07 34.20 -5.59
C ASP A 330 21.85 34.21 -4.65
N ALA A 331 21.73 33.25 -3.76
CA ALA A 331 20.62 33.12 -2.80
C ALA A 331 20.38 34.39 -1.94
N SER A 332 21.36 35.26 -1.80
CA SER A 332 21.26 36.47 -0.97
C SER A 332 20.74 37.69 -1.69
N ASN A 333 20.72 37.71 -3.04
CA ASN A 333 20.39 38.86 -3.86
C ASN A 333 19.62 38.53 -5.14
N TYR A 334 19.05 37.34 -5.27
CA TYR A 334 18.38 36.87 -6.50
C TYR A 334 17.15 37.74 -6.85
N ASP A 335 16.42 38.18 -5.83
CA ASP A 335 15.22 39.02 -5.91
C ASP A 335 15.51 40.52 -5.73
N ASP A 336 16.79 40.92 -5.63
CA ASP A 336 17.22 42.33 -5.60
C ASP A 336 17.46 42.83 -7.03
N PRO A 337 16.62 43.74 -7.59
CA PRO A 337 16.79 44.22 -8.97
C PRO A 337 18.13 44.93 -9.21
N GLN A 338 18.96 44.40 -10.11
CA GLN A 338 20.20 45.05 -10.52
C GLN A 338 19.98 45.97 -11.73
N THR A 339 20.43 47.23 -11.64
CA THR A 339 20.23 48.22 -12.69
C THR A 339 21.26 48.07 -13.81
N VAL A 340 20.74 47.94 -15.03
CA VAL A 340 21.55 48.06 -16.26
C VAL A 340 21.37 49.47 -16.84
N THR A 341 22.51 50.12 -17.13
CA THR A 341 22.58 51.45 -17.72
C THR A 341 23.07 51.34 -19.14
N VAL A 342 22.36 51.99 -20.05
CA VAL A 342 22.75 52.16 -21.47
C VAL A 342 22.92 53.62 -21.78
N GLN A 343 23.91 53.95 -22.63
CA GLN A 343 24.21 55.31 -23.08
C GLN A 343 24.11 55.29 -24.58
N ALA A 344 23.45 56.33 -25.15
CA ALA A 344 23.49 56.61 -26.58
C ALA A 344 24.91 56.99 -27.06
N VAL A 345 25.25 56.62 -28.25
CA VAL A 345 26.47 57.10 -28.93
C VAL A 345 26.09 58.42 -29.60
N ASP A 346 26.71 59.49 -29.13
CA ASP A 346 26.50 60.85 -29.62
C ASP A 346 27.26 61.02 -30.92
N ASP A 347 26.56 61.42 -32.01
CA ASP A 347 27.21 61.81 -33.28
C ASP A 347 26.62 63.14 -33.77
N ASP A 348 26.85 63.54 -34.97
CA ASP A 348 26.37 64.86 -35.58
C ASP A 348 25.46 64.54 -36.79
N ILE A 349 24.79 63.40 -36.85
CA ILE A 349 23.99 62.94 -37.99
C ILE A 349 22.51 62.96 -37.64
N VAL A 350 21.74 63.74 -38.34
CA VAL A 350 20.28 63.77 -38.23
C VAL A 350 19.72 62.50 -38.91
N ASP A 351 19.64 61.40 -38.23
CA ASP A 351 19.16 60.12 -38.76
C ASP A 351 17.85 59.60 -38.08
N GLY A 352 17.38 60.35 -37.06
CA GLY A 352 16.14 60.11 -36.33
C GLY A 352 16.28 58.98 -35.31
N ASP A 353 15.26 58.83 -34.44
CA ASP A 353 15.27 57.84 -33.35
C ASP A 353 15.63 56.45 -33.82
N GLN A 354 16.63 55.86 -33.17
CA GLN A 354 17.14 54.52 -33.45
C GLN A 354 16.67 53.52 -32.43
N THR A 355 16.71 52.22 -32.76
CA THR A 355 16.37 51.13 -31.83
C THR A 355 17.44 50.09 -31.81
N GLY A 356 17.71 49.54 -30.63
CA GLY A 356 18.60 48.43 -30.44
C GLY A 356 17.98 47.34 -29.53
N THR A 357 18.66 46.21 -29.43
CA THR A 357 18.19 45.08 -28.59
C THR A 357 19.36 44.56 -27.77
N ILE A 358 19.10 44.32 -26.49
CA ILE A 358 20.03 43.64 -25.56
C ILE A 358 19.52 42.26 -25.30
N ASN A 359 20.35 41.26 -25.55
CA ASN A 359 20.11 39.85 -25.23
C ASN A 359 20.75 39.53 -23.88
N HIS A 360 20.06 38.66 -23.11
CA HIS A 360 20.47 38.17 -21.80
C HIS A 360 20.75 36.66 -21.89
N VAL A 361 21.85 36.20 -21.31
CA VAL A 361 22.17 34.77 -21.21
C VAL A 361 22.57 34.46 -19.78
N ALA A 362 21.77 33.61 -19.12
CA ALA A 362 22.05 33.14 -17.80
C ALA A 362 22.92 31.86 -17.86
N SER A 363 23.71 31.62 -16.82
CA SER A 363 24.48 30.41 -16.65
C SER A 363 24.83 30.14 -15.18
N GLY A 364 24.87 28.87 -14.77
CA GLY A 364 25.12 28.43 -13.40
C GLY A 364 23.86 28.51 -12.51
N GLY A 365 23.96 27.96 -11.31
CA GLY A 365 22.93 28.01 -10.26
C GLY A 365 21.55 27.45 -10.66
N GLY A 366 21.47 26.52 -11.61
CA GLY A 366 20.19 25.98 -12.12
C GLY A 366 19.62 26.76 -13.32
N TYR A 367 20.23 27.88 -13.75
CA TYR A 367 19.73 28.79 -14.79
C TYR A 367 20.22 28.52 -16.20
N ASP A 368 20.94 27.41 -16.46
CA ASP A 368 21.52 27.12 -17.79
C ASP A 368 20.47 26.87 -18.88
N THR A 369 19.24 26.59 -18.50
CA THR A 369 18.10 26.36 -19.41
C THR A 369 17.11 27.52 -19.44
N ALA A 370 17.38 28.58 -18.71
CA ALA A 370 16.53 29.78 -18.72
C ALA A 370 16.48 30.38 -20.12
N ASP A 371 15.31 30.88 -20.50
CA ASP A 371 15.07 31.62 -21.78
C ASP A 371 14.69 33.05 -21.45
N PRO A 372 15.68 33.90 -21.10
CA PRO A 372 15.43 35.29 -20.71
C PRO A 372 14.86 36.10 -21.86
N PRO A 373 13.96 37.05 -21.59
CA PRO A 373 13.49 37.97 -22.60
C PRO A 373 14.60 38.94 -23.05
N THR A 374 14.42 39.54 -24.19
CA THR A 374 15.26 40.63 -24.68
C THR A 374 14.72 42.00 -24.24
N VAL A 375 15.58 43.02 -24.18
CA VAL A 375 15.18 44.41 -23.94
C VAL A 375 15.45 45.23 -25.18
N ASP A 376 14.42 45.96 -25.65
CA ASP A 376 14.56 46.95 -26.69
C ASP A 376 15.01 48.29 -26.09
N VAL A 377 16.03 48.86 -26.67
CA VAL A 377 16.60 50.17 -26.31
C VAL A 377 16.14 51.17 -27.37
N THR A 378 15.59 52.31 -26.95
CA THR A 378 15.34 53.44 -27.83
C THR A 378 16.45 54.45 -27.64
N VAL A 379 17.05 54.92 -28.75
CA VAL A 379 18.00 55.98 -28.78
C VAL A 379 17.31 57.19 -29.47
N GLU A 380 17.17 58.27 -28.73
CA GLU A 380 16.58 59.52 -29.25
C GLU A 380 17.69 60.38 -29.85
N ASP A 381 17.53 60.72 -31.14
CA ASP A 381 18.41 61.64 -31.90
C ASP A 381 18.19 63.08 -31.41
N ASP A 382 19.25 63.79 -31.04
CA ASP A 382 19.20 65.21 -30.61
C ASP A 382 19.72 66.18 -31.66
N ASP A 383 20.05 65.68 -32.84
CA ASP A 383 20.52 66.50 -33.93
C ASP A 383 19.38 67.12 -34.75
N ASP A 384 19.56 68.32 -35.14
CA ASP A 384 18.64 69.09 -35.97
C ASP A 384 19.28 69.54 -37.24
N ALA A 385 18.68 69.21 -38.40
CA ALA A 385 19.16 69.71 -39.67
C ALA A 385 19.02 71.26 -39.76
N GLY A 386 20.14 71.92 -39.89
CA GLY A 386 20.12 73.36 -39.94
C GLY A 386 21.24 73.99 -40.86
N VAL A 387 21.04 75.18 -41.23
CA VAL A 387 22.06 75.93 -41.95
C VAL A 387 22.28 77.26 -41.21
N THR A 388 23.49 77.42 -40.71
CA THR A 388 23.88 78.66 -40.03
C THR A 388 24.62 79.59 -41.03
N LEU A 389 24.10 80.79 -41.16
CA LEU A 389 24.75 81.88 -41.92
C LEU A 389 25.41 82.83 -40.92
N ALA A 390 26.72 83.00 -41.03
CA ALA A 390 27.44 83.92 -40.20
C ALA A 390 28.11 84.98 -41.12
N GLU A 391 27.69 86.22 -40.99
CA GLU A 391 28.28 87.36 -41.66
C GLU A 391 29.47 87.90 -40.83
N SER A 392 30.56 88.32 -41.45
CA SER A 392 31.82 88.69 -40.79
C SER A 392 31.67 89.94 -39.88
N ASP A 393 30.69 90.80 -40.11
CA ASP A 393 30.43 91.98 -39.29
C ASP A 393 28.93 92.34 -39.15
N GLY A 394 28.04 91.30 -39.33
CA GLY A 394 26.60 91.43 -39.15
C GLY A 394 25.81 91.96 -40.33
N THR A 395 26.47 92.36 -41.41
CA THR A 395 25.85 92.72 -42.69
C THR A 395 26.83 92.58 -43.85
N THR A 396 26.50 91.87 -44.90
CA THR A 396 27.32 91.71 -46.09
C THR A 396 27.25 92.98 -46.94
N LYS A 397 28.34 93.77 -46.98
CA LYS A 397 28.47 95.04 -47.72
C LYS A 397 29.58 94.94 -48.73
N VAL A 398 29.26 95.14 -49.98
CA VAL A 398 30.25 95.25 -51.09
C VAL A 398 30.19 96.64 -51.72
N VAL A 399 31.34 97.14 -52.14
CA VAL A 399 31.47 98.45 -52.80
C VAL A 399 31.98 98.19 -54.23
N GLU A 400 31.36 98.83 -55.24
CA GLU A 400 31.85 98.75 -56.64
C GLU A 400 33.31 99.15 -56.75
N ASN A 401 34.12 98.24 -57.29
CA ASN A 401 35.59 98.42 -57.40
C ASN A 401 36.32 98.65 -56.07
N GLY A 402 35.69 98.19 -54.94
CA GLY A 402 36.19 98.37 -53.57
C GLY A 402 36.41 97.06 -52.82
N ALA A 403 36.19 97.16 -51.50
CA ALA A 403 36.39 96.02 -50.59
C ALA A 403 35.38 94.91 -50.84
N THR A 404 35.82 93.66 -50.68
CA THR A 404 35.02 92.40 -50.66
C THR A 404 34.59 92.11 -49.23
N ASP A 405 33.43 91.56 -49.08
CA ASP A 405 32.94 91.04 -47.83
C ASP A 405 32.71 89.53 -47.93
N THR A 406 32.70 88.86 -46.81
CA THR A 406 32.55 87.40 -46.75
C THR A 406 31.50 87.03 -45.73
N TYR A 407 30.79 85.94 -46.02
CA TYR A 407 29.96 85.20 -45.02
C TYR A 407 30.31 83.73 -45.08
N THR A 408 30.04 83.05 -44.02
CA THR A 408 30.23 81.62 -43.96
C THR A 408 28.86 80.95 -43.88
N ILE A 409 28.74 79.78 -44.51
CA ILE A 409 27.64 78.88 -44.41
C ILE A 409 28.17 77.60 -43.71
N VAL A 410 27.56 77.20 -42.61
CA VAL A 410 27.87 75.99 -41.90
C VAL A 410 26.59 75.13 -41.83
N LEU A 411 26.69 73.92 -42.13
CA LEU A 411 25.66 72.90 -41.93
C LEU A 411 25.69 72.45 -40.51
#